data_bdd2878383b4169976c3b5bcbbdab28a
#
_entry.id   bdd2878383b4169976c3b5bcbbdab28a
#
_cell.length_a   1.000
_cell.length_b   1.000
_cell.length_c   1.000
_cell.angle_alpha   90.00
_cell.angle_beta   90.00
_cell.angle_gamma   90.00
#
_symmetry.space_group_name_H-M   'P 1'
#
loop_
_entity.id
_entity.type
_entity.pdbx_description
1 polymer ?
#
loop_
_entity_poly.entity_id
_entity_poly.type
_entity_poly.pdbx_seq_one_letter_code
_entity_poly.pdbx_strand_id
1 'polypeptide(L)'
;MKKIRYIPYGYTMRNGRTVISTEEAEIIREIFKAYLEGASLKAIAEELTGRQIPYTQKTTTWDKARIARIIDNAKYIGTEEYDPIIDEDMYEAAVSLKTARQRNTCEKENDAIDLLRDFVRCDNCDQPMKRRVSMKHRIRE
;
A
#
# COMPACT_ATOMS: atom_id res chain seq x y z
N MET A 1 11.32 -6.57 21.43
CA MET A 1 10.07 -7.06 20.81
C MET A 1 9.39 -5.94 20.04
N LYS A 2 9.17 -6.09 18.77
CA LYS A 2 8.31 -5.19 18.02
C LYS A 2 6.89 -5.38 18.51
N LYS A 3 6.29 -4.39 19.17
CA LYS A 3 4.87 -4.44 19.54
C LYS A 3 4.06 -4.36 18.24
N ILE A 4 3.49 -5.48 17.85
CA ILE A 4 2.52 -5.54 16.76
C ILE A 4 1.23 -4.91 17.26
N ARG A 5 0.73 -3.92 16.51
CA ARG A 5 -0.57 -3.33 16.80
C ARG A 5 -1.66 -4.31 16.36
N TYR A 6 -2.38 -4.89 17.30
CA TYR A 6 -3.45 -5.84 17.00
C TYR A 6 -4.73 -5.15 16.52
N ILE A 7 -4.95 -3.90 16.92
CA ILE A 7 -6.11 -3.10 16.54
C ILE A 7 -5.73 -2.23 15.33
N PRO A 8 -6.52 -2.19 14.26
CA PRO A 8 -6.28 -1.33 13.12
C PRO A 8 -6.14 0.15 13.53
N TYR A 9 -5.35 0.91 12.79
CA TYR A 9 -5.27 2.35 12.97
C TYR A 9 -6.66 2.97 12.79
N GLY A 10 -7.04 3.95 13.58
CA GLY A 10 -8.40 4.52 13.60
C GLY A 10 -9.33 3.95 14.66
N TYR A 11 -8.92 2.87 15.30
CA TYR A 11 -9.70 2.24 16.36
C TYR A 11 -8.89 2.10 17.64
N THR A 12 -9.62 2.19 18.75
CA THR A 12 -9.07 1.94 20.10
C THR A 12 -10.01 1.03 20.87
N MET A 13 -9.52 0.40 21.92
CA MET A 13 -10.34 -0.45 22.78
C MET A 13 -10.74 0.31 24.03
N ARG A 14 -12.04 0.37 24.29
CA ARG A 14 -12.60 0.88 25.55
C ARG A 14 -13.61 -0.14 26.10
N ASN A 15 -13.44 -0.48 27.37
CA ASN A 15 -14.35 -1.41 28.08
C ASN A 15 -14.58 -2.75 27.34
N GLY A 16 -13.53 -3.30 26.69
CA GLY A 16 -13.61 -4.56 25.95
C GLY A 16 -14.31 -4.45 24.58
N ARG A 17 -14.66 -3.24 24.12
CA ARG A 17 -15.22 -3.00 22.79
C ARG A 17 -14.30 -2.12 21.96
N THR A 18 -14.28 -2.39 20.66
CA THR A 18 -13.58 -1.56 19.70
C THR A 18 -14.41 -0.32 19.39
N VAL A 19 -13.82 0.86 19.58
CA VAL A 19 -14.45 2.15 19.30
C VAL A 19 -13.57 2.98 18.36
N ILE A 20 -14.19 3.90 17.63
CA ILE A 20 -13.47 4.81 16.73
C ILE A 20 -12.65 5.79 17.57
N SER A 21 -11.36 5.95 17.21
CA SER A 21 -10.53 7.05 17.67
C SER A 21 -10.71 8.25 16.73
N THR A 22 -11.33 9.32 17.21
CA THR A 22 -11.66 10.49 16.37
C THR A 22 -10.44 11.05 15.66
N GLU A 23 -9.33 11.22 16.37
CA GLU A 23 -8.09 11.75 15.82
C GLU A 23 -7.50 10.86 14.71
N GLU A 24 -7.44 9.55 14.96
CA GLU A 24 -6.93 8.60 13.99
C GLU A 24 -7.89 8.40 12.80
N ALA A 25 -9.19 8.49 13.03
CA ALA A 25 -10.22 8.38 11.99
C ALA A 25 -10.15 9.54 10.98
N GLU A 26 -9.88 10.76 11.45
CA GLU A 26 -9.67 11.91 10.58
C GLU A 26 -8.45 11.70 9.66
N ILE A 27 -7.36 11.17 10.19
CA ILE A 27 -6.18 10.83 9.40
C ILE A 27 -6.48 9.77 8.34
N ILE A 28 -7.29 8.76 8.66
CA ILE A 28 -7.71 7.76 7.68
C ILE A 28 -8.51 8.41 6.55
N ARG A 29 -9.47 9.27 6.86
CA ARG A 29 -10.24 10.00 5.83
C ARG A 29 -9.35 10.87 4.96
N GLU A 30 -8.37 11.57 5.54
CA GLU A 30 -7.38 12.35 4.81
C GLU A 30 -6.54 11.46 3.86
N ILE A 31 -6.10 10.30 4.31
CA ILE A 31 -5.34 9.34 3.48
C ILE A 31 -6.16 8.91 2.25
N PHE A 32 -7.40 8.48 2.45
CA PHE A 32 -8.26 8.06 1.35
C PHE A 32 -8.55 9.21 0.39
N LYS A 33 -8.85 10.39 0.90
CA LYS A 33 -9.10 11.60 0.10
C LYS A 33 -7.88 11.97 -0.74
N ALA A 34 -6.71 12.09 -0.13
CA ALA A 34 -5.46 12.43 -0.82
C ALA A 34 -5.12 11.38 -1.91
N TYR A 35 -5.35 10.11 -1.61
CA TYR A 35 -5.11 9.04 -2.58
C TYR A 35 -6.04 9.12 -3.79
N LEU A 36 -7.32 9.42 -3.58
CA LEU A 36 -8.32 9.62 -4.65
C LEU A 36 -8.04 10.89 -5.47
N GLU A 37 -7.49 11.93 -4.85
CA GLU A 37 -7.05 13.17 -5.52
C GLU A 37 -5.80 12.97 -6.39
N GLY A 38 -5.14 11.82 -6.31
CA GLY A 38 -4.02 11.45 -7.17
C GLY A 38 -2.67 11.34 -6.47
N ALA A 39 -2.59 11.55 -5.16
CA ALA A 39 -1.35 11.40 -4.40
C ALA A 39 -0.82 9.96 -4.47
N SER A 40 0.49 9.79 -4.47
CA SER A 40 1.12 8.48 -4.37
C SER A 40 1.17 8.01 -2.92
N LEU A 41 1.23 6.70 -2.71
CA LEU A 41 1.39 6.11 -1.37
C LEU A 41 2.63 6.66 -0.64
N LYS A 42 3.71 6.90 -1.39
CA LYS A 42 4.94 7.47 -0.87
C LYS A 42 4.75 8.93 -0.44
N ALA A 43 4.11 9.76 -1.27
CA ALA A 43 3.87 11.16 -0.98
C ALA A 43 2.99 11.34 0.28
N ILE A 44 1.94 10.54 0.42
CA ILE A 44 1.07 10.54 1.61
C ILE A 44 1.89 10.16 2.86
N ALA A 45 2.73 9.12 2.76
CA ALA A 45 3.57 8.68 3.88
C ALA A 45 4.59 9.76 4.30
N GLU A 46 5.21 10.43 3.34
CA GLU A 46 6.16 11.52 3.59
C GLU A 46 5.48 12.74 4.25
N GLU A 47 4.28 13.08 3.79
CA GLU A 47 3.48 14.18 4.38
C GLU A 47 3.11 13.88 5.84
N LEU A 48 2.58 12.70 6.13
CA LEU A 48 2.22 12.30 7.48
C LEU A 48 3.43 12.22 8.42
N THR A 49 4.57 11.76 7.91
CA THR A 49 5.83 11.75 8.65
C THR A 49 6.33 13.16 8.91
N GLY A 50 6.25 14.05 7.94
CA GLY A 50 6.62 15.48 8.09
C GLY A 50 5.76 16.22 9.10
N ARG A 51 4.47 15.87 9.18
CA ARG A 51 3.53 16.40 10.20
C ARG A 51 3.71 15.73 11.57
N GLN A 52 4.61 14.75 11.69
CA GLN A 52 4.89 13.98 12.91
C GLN A 52 3.64 13.33 13.54
N ILE A 53 2.71 12.91 12.70
CA ILE A 53 1.50 12.24 13.16
C ILE A 53 1.86 10.87 13.73
N PRO A 54 1.45 10.55 14.98
CA PRO A 54 1.82 9.30 15.59
C PRO A 54 1.05 8.13 14.93
N TYR A 55 1.79 7.13 14.45
CA TYR A 55 1.21 5.85 14.02
C TYR A 55 1.01 4.92 15.22
N THR A 56 1.94 4.95 16.15
CA THR A 56 1.85 4.30 17.46
C THR A 56 2.42 5.25 18.50
N GLN A 57 2.19 4.96 19.80
CA GLN A 57 2.76 5.77 20.88
C GLN A 57 4.27 6.00 20.81
N LYS A 58 4.99 5.20 20.02
CA LYS A 58 6.46 5.24 19.90
C LYS A 58 6.97 5.62 18.52
N THR A 59 6.11 5.70 17.51
CA THR A 59 6.55 5.84 16.11
C THR A 59 5.68 6.85 15.38
N THR A 60 6.32 7.88 14.87
CA THR A 60 5.71 8.90 14.00
C THR A 60 6.08 8.70 12.52
N THR A 61 6.83 7.65 12.21
CA THR A 61 7.27 7.35 10.85
C THR A 61 6.20 6.58 10.09
N TRP A 62 5.82 7.10 8.95
CA TRP A 62 4.93 6.47 8.00
C TRP A 62 5.71 5.93 6.80
N ASP A 63 5.28 4.84 6.23
CA ASP A 63 5.83 4.29 5.00
C ASP A 63 4.71 3.88 4.03
N LYS A 64 5.06 3.70 2.76
CA LYS A 64 4.10 3.33 1.73
C LYS A 64 3.35 2.02 2.02
N ALA A 65 3.99 1.08 2.73
CA ALA A 65 3.37 -0.20 3.06
C ALA A 65 2.27 -0.03 4.12
N ARG A 66 2.44 0.89 5.07
CA ARG A 66 1.42 1.23 6.06
C ARG A 66 0.21 1.87 5.40
N ILE A 67 0.44 2.83 4.50
CA ILE A 67 -0.64 3.47 3.73
C ILE A 67 -1.38 2.44 2.87
N ALA A 68 -0.66 1.55 2.18
CA ALA A 68 -1.27 0.50 1.37
C ALA A 68 -2.14 -0.45 2.19
N ARG A 69 -1.70 -0.84 3.39
CA ARG A 69 -2.48 -1.69 4.30
C ARG A 69 -3.74 -0.99 4.81
N ILE A 70 -3.69 0.32 5.03
CA ILE A 70 -4.86 1.11 5.42
C ILE A 70 -5.87 1.12 4.28
N ILE A 71 -5.45 1.37 3.05
CA ILE A 71 -6.32 1.39 1.88
C ILE A 71 -6.96 0.01 1.61
N ASP A 72 -6.23 -1.08 1.84
CA ASP A 72 -6.72 -2.45 1.61
C ASP A 72 -7.60 -2.99 2.76
N ASN A 73 -7.71 -2.27 3.87
CA ASN A 73 -8.39 -2.78 5.05
C ASN A 73 -9.90 -2.52 4.98
N ALA A 74 -10.65 -3.56 4.65
CA ALA A 74 -12.12 -3.50 4.58
C ALA A 74 -12.84 -3.21 5.91
N LYS A 75 -12.15 -3.27 7.05
CA LYS A 75 -12.75 -2.95 8.36
C LYS A 75 -13.22 -1.51 8.47
N TYR A 76 -12.65 -0.60 7.67
CA TYR A 76 -13.02 0.83 7.69
C TYR A 76 -14.39 1.14 7.09
N ILE A 77 -14.97 0.23 6.31
CA ILE A 77 -16.37 0.35 5.82
C ILE A 77 -17.41 -0.14 6.81
N GLY A 78 -16.97 -0.70 7.93
CA GLY A 78 -17.81 -1.22 8.99
C GLY A 78 -17.95 -2.75 8.95
N THR A 79 -17.88 -3.34 10.13
CA THR A 79 -18.14 -4.76 10.39
C THR A 79 -18.88 -4.89 11.72
N GLU A 80 -19.25 -6.10 12.12
CA GLU A 80 -19.90 -6.34 13.41
C GLU A 80 -19.09 -5.86 14.62
N GLU A 81 -17.75 -5.85 14.49
CA GLU A 81 -16.81 -5.47 15.56
C GLU A 81 -16.25 -4.05 15.41
N TYR A 82 -16.36 -3.46 14.22
CA TYR A 82 -15.75 -2.18 13.87
C TYR A 82 -16.77 -1.23 13.25
N ASP A 83 -16.93 -0.06 13.85
CA ASP A 83 -17.79 0.99 13.30
C ASP A 83 -17.18 1.58 12.02
N PRO A 84 -18.00 1.99 11.02
CA PRO A 84 -17.51 2.54 9.77
C PRO A 84 -16.84 3.90 9.99
N ILE A 85 -15.65 4.08 9.40
CA ILE A 85 -14.91 5.35 9.39
C ILE A 85 -15.05 6.06 8.04
N ILE A 86 -15.12 5.29 6.95
CA ILE A 86 -15.26 5.78 5.57
C ILE A 86 -16.47 5.13 4.89
N ASP A 87 -16.92 5.75 3.82
CA ASP A 87 -17.98 5.21 3.00
C ASP A 87 -17.47 4.07 2.10
N GLU A 88 -18.34 3.12 1.79
CA GLU A 88 -18.02 1.99 0.89
C GLU A 88 -17.58 2.47 -0.49
N ASP A 89 -18.29 3.47 -1.06
CA ASP A 89 -17.95 4.07 -2.35
C ASP A 89 -16.51 4.62 -2.38
N MET A 90 -16.08 5.28 -1.31
CA MET A 90 -14.74 5.83 -1.17
C MET A 90 -13.69 4.71 -1.08
N TYR A 91 -13.99 3.64 -0.36
CA TYR A 91 -13.14 2.47 -0.25
C TYR A 91 -12.98 1.76 -1.60
N GLU A 92 -14.07 1.47 -2.29
CA GLU A 92 -14.04 0.81 -3.59
C GLU A 92 -13.30 1.62 -4.64
N ALA A 93 -13.49 2.94 -4.68
CA ALA A 93 -12.78 3.84 -5.57
C ALA A 93 -11.27 3.81 -5.31
N ALA A 94 -10.84 3.81 -4.05
CA ALA A 94 -9.43 3.75 -3.67
C ALA A 94 -8.78 2.41 -4.06
N VAL A 95 -9.46 1.29 -3.81
CA VAL A 95 -8.98 -0.05 -4.19
C VAL A 95 -8.90 -0.22 -5.70
N SER A 96 -9.91 0.27 -6.44
CA SER A 96 -9.94 0.25 -7.90
C SER A 96 -8.78 1.07 -8.48
N LEU A 97 -8.53 2.26 -7.95
CA LEU A 97 -7.42 3.11 -8.36
C LEU A 97 -6.05 2.44 -8.08
N LYS A 98 -5.90 1.79 -6.95
CA LYS A 98 -4.69 1.05 -6.59
C LYS A 98 -4.42 -0.09 -7.57
N THR A 99 -5.45 -0.86 -7.90
CA THR A 99 -5.36 -1.97 -8.85
C THR A 99 -5.00 -1.47 -10.26
N ALA A 100 -5.61 -0.37 -10.71
CA ALA A 100 -5.30 0.25 -12.00
C ALA A 100 -3.84 0.73 -12.07
N ARG A 101 -3.34 1.36 -11.01
CA ARG A 101 -1.93 1.80 -10.94
C ARG A 101 -0.95 0.63 -10.95
N GLN A 102 -1.27 -0.49 -10.32
CA GLN A 102 -0.45 -1.70 -10.35
C GLN A 102 -0.34 -2.29 -11.76
N ARG A 103 -1.46 -2.39 -12.49
CA ARG A 103 -1.49 -2.90 -13.88
C ARG A 103 -0.62 -2.06 -14.79
N ASN A 104 -0.74 -0.75 -14.74
CA ASN A 104 0.06 0.16 -15.57
C ASN A 104 1.57 0.03 -15.35
N THR A 105 2.00 -0.30 -14.14
CA THR A 105 3.41 -0.52 -13.83
C THR A 105 3.93 -1.83 -14.44
N CYS A 106 3.14 -2.90 -14.38
CA CYS A 106 3.51 -4.19 -14.98
C CYS A 106 3.55 -4.14 -16.51
N GLU A 107 2.61 -3.47 -17.14
CA GLU A 107 2.55 -3.35 -18.61
C GLU A 107 3.74 -2.59 -19.17
N LYS A 108 4.14 -1.48 -18.54
CA LYS A 108 5.30 -0.67 -18.98
C LYS A 108 6.64 -1.39 -18.86
N GLU A 109 6.82 -2.26 -17.88
CA GLU A 109 8.06 -3.02 -17.72
C GLU A 109 8.19 -4.16 -18.76
N ASN A 110 7.07 -4.71 -19.20
CA ASN A 110 7.07 -5.83 -20.14
C ASN A 110 7.24 -5.40 -21.59
N ASP A 111 6.61 -4.30 -22.02
CA ASP A 111 6.67 -3.83 -23.41
C ASP A 111 8.09 -3.52 -23.89
N ALA A 112 8.90 -2.85 -23.07
CA ALA A 112 10.28 -2.53 -23.43
C ALA A 112 11.18 -3.77 -23.51
N ILE A 113 10.91 -4.77 -22.69
CA ILE A 113 11.66 -6.02 -22.63
C ILE A 113 11.25 -6.96 -23.76
N ASP A 114 9.97 -7.02 -24.10
CA ASP A 114 9.45 -7.84 -25.19
C ASP A 114 9.91 -7.32 -26.55
N LEU A 115 10.03 -6.00 -26.73
CA LEU A 115 10.64 -5.39 -27.93
C LEU A 115 12.12 -5.77 -28.11
N LEU A 116 12.87 -5.91 -27.02
CA LEU A 116 14.29 -6.32 -27.07
C LEU A 116 14.47 -7.82 -27.26
N ARG A 117 13.45 -8.62 -26.98
CA ARG A 117 13.50 -10.08 -27.06
C ARG A 117 13.82 -10.59 -28.46
N ASP A 118 13.30 -9.93 -29.47
CA ASP A 118 13.48 -10.31 -30.89
C ASP A 118 14.84 -9.91 -31.46
N PHE A 119 15.53 -8.98 -30.80
CA PHE A 119 16.84 -8.47 -31.21
C PHE A 119 18.02 -9.16 -30.54
N VAL A 120 17.84 -9.84 -29.43
CA VAL A 120 18.93 -10.49 -28.69
C VAL A 120 19.04 -11.95 -29.08
N ARG A 121 20.01 -12.25 -29.96
CA ARG A 121 20.36 -13.59 -30.41
C ARG A 121 21.72 -14.02 -29.89
N CYS A 122 21.91 -15.32 -29.71
CA CYS A 122 23.20 -15.86 -29.36
C CYS A 122 24.16 -15.83 -30.55
N ASP A 123 25.34 -15.26 -30.37
CA ASP A 123 26.36 -15.14 -31.43
C ASP A 123 26.93 -16.51 -31.91
N ASN A 124 26.72 -17.56 -31.10
CA ASN A 124 27.26 -18.90 -31.38
C ASN A 124 26.25 -19.86 -32.01
N CYS A 125 24.94 -19.74 -31.72
CA CYS A 125 23.90 -20.66 -32.23
C CYS A 125 22.71 -19.96 -32.89
N ASP A 126 22.74 -18.65 -33.01
CA ASP A 126 21.68 -17.78 -33.59
C ASP A 126 20.25 -17.97 -33.01
N GLN A 127 20.16 -18.63 -31.86
CA GLN A 127 18.88 -18.84 -31.15
C GLN A 127 18.49 -17.64 -30.32
N PRO A 128 17.18 -17.32 -30.18
CA PRO A 128 16.71 -16.24 -29.35
C PRO A 128 17.05 -16.50 -27.88
N MET A 129 17.69 -15.54 -27.22
CA MET A 129 18.05 -15.64 -25.81
C MET A 129 16.83 -15.50 -24.92
N LYS A 130 16.62 -16.46 -24.02
CA LYS A 130 15.59 -16.38 -23.01
C LYS A 130 16.10 -15.64 -21.78
N ARG A 131 15.32 -14.63 -21.32
CA ARG A 131 15.63 -13.92 -20.07
C ARG A 131 15.61 -14.89 -18.89
N ARG A 132 16.72 -15.01 -18.19
CA ARG A 132 16.73 -15.60 -16.85
C ARG A 132 16.39 -14.54 -15.82
N VAL A 133 15.27 -14.71 -15.12
CA VAL A 133 14.99 -13.94 -13.91
C VAL A 133 15.86 -14.52 -12.82
N SER A 134 16.99 -13.86 -12.53
CA SER A 134 17.81 -14.20 -11.37
C SER A 134 17.04 -13.78 -10.12
N MET A 135 16.48 -14.73 -9.40
CA MET A 135 16.11 -14.48 -8.01
C MET A 135 17.40 -14.23 -7.24
N LYS A 136 17.62 -12.98 -6.82
CA LYS A 136 18.64 -12.69 -5.83
C LYS A 136 18.26 -13.45 -4.57
N HIS A 137 18.93 -14.57 -4.33
CA HIS A 137 18.95 -15.16 -3.00
C HIS A 137 19.50 -14.08 -2.06
N ARG A 138 18.64 -13.54 -1.22
CA ARG A 138 19.10 -12.81 -0.04
C ARG A 138 19.85 -13.83 0.81
N ILE A 139 21.16 -13.81 0.75
CA ILE A 139 21.99 -14.43 1.77
C ILE A 139 21.63 -13.71 3.06
N ARG A 140 20.99 -14.42 3.96
CA ARG A 140 20.81 -13.95 5.33
C ARG A 140 22.14 -14.16 6.01
N GLU A 141 22.87 -13.10 6.23
CA GLU A 141 23.89 -13.07 7.27
C GLU A 141 23.22 -13.06 8.64
#